data_d8336fa5b24eaaa06e0c607c4f2163ec
#
_entry.id   d8336fa5b24eaaa06e0c607c4f2163ec
#
_cell.length_a   1.000
_cell.length_b   1.000
_cell.length_c   1.000
_cell.angle_alpha   90.00
_cell.angle_beta   90.00
_cell.angle_gamma   90.00
#
_symmetry.space_group_name_H-M   'P 1'
#
loop_
_entity.id
_entity.type
_entity.pdbx_description
1 polymer ?
#
loop_
_entity_poly.entity_id
_entity_poly.type
_entity_poly.pdbx_seq_one_letter_code
_entity_poly.pdbx_strand_id
1 'polypeptide(L)'
;MHAAVPVFAFCRNALITHPNQSNTYVYIILVLVIIILYLCLIHPYGKRKSKAETFCKNSFAHRGLHDTVPENTISAFRLAKDAGVGIELDVRLTKDDEVVVFHDETLLRAAGRTEKISDLTFSELQKIPIFGSEETIPLLSDVLKETGRAPLLVEIKAYFECAKLCEKTADILKEHNGNVAVESFSPIVLMWFSKNRPEFLRGQLSSRFKDEEMRQIPLWERILISNLLTNFLSKPDFIAYDVRNKNQISFVICRKIFQVPHLLWTTKCGKKEGCIFEN
;
A
#
# COMPACT_ATOMS: atom_id res chain seq x y z
N MET A 1 -33.15 -56.39 -68.35
CA MET A 1 -32.72 -54.98 -68.40
C MET A 1 -32.24 -54.62 -67.01
N HIS A 2 -30.98 -54.42 -66.93
CA HIS A 2 -30.23 -54.28 -65.65
C HIS A 2 -30.34 -52.84 -65.14
N ALA A 3 -30.72 -52.72 -63.88
CA ALA A 3 -30.59 -51.44 -63.14
C ALA A 3 -29.37 -51.52 -62.25
N ALA A 4 -28.45 -50.57 -62.50
CA ALA A 4 -27.27 -50.40 -61.71
C ALA A 4 -27.55 -49.63 -60.43
N VAL A 5 -27.13 -50.18 -59.29
CA VAL A 5 -27.15 -49.51 -57.99
C VAL A 5 -25.83 -48.72 -57.81
N PRO A 6 -25.83 -47.45 -57.49
CA PRO A 6 -24.58 -46.75 -57.22
C PRO A 6 -24.13 -47.01 -55.76
N VAL A 7 -23.00 -47.66 -55.65
CA VAL A 7 -22.18 -47.79 -54.43
C VAL A 7 -21.42 -46.51 -54.23
N PHE A 8 -22.00 -45.51 -53.50
CA PHE A 8 -21.24 -44.37 -52.98
C PHE A 8 -21.97 -43.77 -51.76
N ALA A 9 -21.93 -44.46 -50.62
CA ALA A 9 -22.36 -43.91 -49.35
C ALA A 9 -21.61 -44.59 -48.19
N PHE A 10 -20.31 -44.61 -48.26
CA PHE A 10 -19.50 -45.07 -47.09
C PHE A 10 -18.22 -44.23 -47.12
N CYS A 11 -18.13 -43.22 -46.29
CA CYS A 11 -16.94 -42.59 -45.75
C CYS A 11 -17.18 -41.14 -45.36
N ARG A 12 -18.14 -40.91 -44.46
CA ARG A 12 -18.27 -39.60 -43.79
C ARG A 12 -18.52 -39.71 -42.28
N ASN A 13 -17.88 -40.68 -41.62
CA ASN A 13 -17.88 -40.75 -40.16
C ASN A 13 -16.53 -41.28 -39.68
N ALA A 14 -15.52 -40.48 -39.78
CA ALA A 14 -14.30 -40.75 -39.04
C ALA A 14 -13.48 -39.45 -39.06
N LEU A 15 -13.65 -38.68 -38.03
CA LEU A 15 -12.60 -37.82 -37.43
C LEU A 15 -13.30 -36.81 -36.48
N ILE A 16 -14.20 -37.31 -35.64
CA ILE A 16 -14.33 -36.67 -34.31
C ILE A 16 -13.16 -37.25 -33.54
N THR A 17 -12.01 -36.62 -33.66
CA THR A 17 -10.90 -36.88 -32.76
C THR A 17 -11.38 -36.48 -31.36
N HIS A 18 -11.67 -37.46 -30.53
CA HIS A 18 -11.77 -37.24 -29.09
C HIS A 18 -10.51 -36.50 -28.65
N PRO A 19 -10.62 -35.34 -27.99
CA PRO A 19 -9.44 -34.67 -27.47
C PRO A 19 -8.71 -35.70 -26.60
N ASN A 20 -7.46 -35.95 -26.95
CA ASN A 20 -6.65 -36.98 -26.36
C ASN A 20 -6.68 -36.75 -24.83
N GLN A 21 -7.21 -37.72 -24.04
CA GLN A 21 -7.35 -37.56 -22.58
C GLN A 21 -6.07 -37.08 -21.93
N SER A 22 -4.91 -37.48 -22.47
CA SER A 22 -3.58 -37.03 -22.04
C SER A 22 -3.44 -35.49 -22.13
N ASN A 23 -3.91 -34.86 -23.19
CA ASN A 23 -3.83 -33.41 -23.36
C ASN A 23 -4.73 -32.69 -22.35
N THR A 24 -5.89 -33.24 -22.03
CA THR A 24 -6.80 -32.67 -21.01
C THR A 24 -6.15 -32.65 -19.63
N TYR A 25 -5.49 -33.71 -19.21
CA TYR A 25 -4.75 -33.72 -17.93
C TYR A 25 -3.60 -32.72 -17.91
N VAL A 26 -2.87 -32.57 -19.01
CA VAL A 26 -1.80 -31.57 -19.12
C VAL A 26 -2.35 -30.14 -18.93
N TYR A 27 -3.47 -29.79 -19.58
CA TYR A 27 -4.11 -28.49 -19.40
C TYR A 27 -4.59 -28.28 -17.95
N ILE A 28 -5.20 -29.27 -17.33
CA ILE A 28 -5.63 -29.19 -15.92
C ILE A 28 -4.42 -28.94 -15.02
N ILE A 29 -3.34 -29.67 -15.20
CA ILE A 29 -2.11 -29.51 -14.41
C ILE A 29 -1.53 -28.11 -14.60
N LEU A 30 -1.44 -27.61 -15.84
CA LEU A 30 -0.94 -26.24 -16.11
C LEU A 30 -1.80 -25.18 -15.42
N VAL A 31 -3.12 -25.29 -15.47
CA VAL A 31 -4.03 -24.38 -14.78
C VAL A 31 -3.83 -24.41 -13.27
N LEU A 32 -3.71 -25.60 -12.69
CA LEU A 32 -3.45 -25.77 -11.25
C LEU A 32 -2.10 -25.14 -10.85
N VAL A 33 -1.04 -25.34 -11.64
CA VAL A 33 0.28 -24.73 -11.41
C VAL A 33 0.18 -23.20 -11.44
N ILE A 34 -0.52 -22.63 -12.42
CA ILE A 34 -0.75 -21.17 -12.51
C ILE A 34 -1.49 -20.64 -11.28
N ILE A 35 -2.54 -21.34 -10.83
CA ILE A 35 -3.29 -20.96 -9.64
C ILE A 35 -2.41 -21.01 -8.40
N ILE A 36 -1.65 -22.09 -8.21
CA ILE A 36 -0.73 -22.25 -7.07
C ILE A 36 0.31 -21.13 -7.09
N LEU A 37 0.93 -20.87 -8.24
CA LEU A 37 1.92 -19.79 -8.39
C LEU A 37 1.29 -18.43 -8.04
N TYR A 38 0.10 -18.13 -8.54
CA TYR A 38 -0.61 -16.90 -8.21
C TYR A 38 -0.88 -16.78 -6.71
N LEU A 39 -1.37 -17.83 -6.06
CA LEU A 39 -1.60 -17.84 -4.61
C LEU A 39 -0.32 -17.65 -3.81
N CYS A 40 0.80 -18.25 -4.24
CA CYS A 40 2.11 -18.03 -3.64
C CYS A 40 2.57 -16.57 -3.76
N LEU A 41 2.37 -15.94 -4.92
CA LEU A 41 2.76 -14.54 -5.15
C LEU A 41 2.01 -13.57 -4.26
N ILE A 42 0.69 -13.75 -4.10
CA ILE A 42 -0.16 -12.85 -3.30
C ILE A 42 -0.14 -13.15 -1.81
N HIS A 43 0.41 -14.30 -1.38
CA HIS A 43 0.47 -14.65 0.04
C HIS A 43 1.43 -13.71 0.79
N PRO A 44 1.00 -13.06 1.88
CA PRO A 44 1.79 -12.03 2.55
C PRO A 44 2.99 -12.56 3.35
N TYR A 45 2.94 -13.83 3.79
CA TYR A 45 4.00 -14.44 4.61
C TYR A 45 4.38 -13.67 5.89
N GLY A 46 3.56 -12.74 6.33
CA GLY A 46 3.74 -12.01 7.57
C GLY A 46 3.66 -12.94 8.78
N LYS A 47 4.60 -12.79 9.73
CA LYS A 47 4.69 -13.68 10.90
C LYS A 47 4.02 -13.12 12.15
N ARG A 48 3.49 -11.88 12.09
CA ARG A 48 3.01 -11.13 13.27
C ARG A 48 1.51 -10.84 13.19
N LYS A 49 0.74 -11.81 12.70
CA LYS A 49 -0.70 -11.67 12.45
C LYS A 49 -1.46 -11.12 13.67
N SER A 50 -1.28 -11.68 14.86
CA SER A 50 -1.98 -11.23 16.08
C SER A 50 -1.65 -9.77 16.45
N LYS A 51 -0.37 -9.37 16.33
CA LYS A 51 0.04 -7.98 16.58
C LYS A 51 -0.58 -7.04 15.53
N ALA A 52 -0.58 -7.45 14.27
CA ALA A 52 -1.19 -6.69 13.17
C ALA A 52 -2.73 -6.61 13.32
N GLU A 53 -3.41 -7.67 13.74
CA GLU A 53 -4.85 -7.65 14.02
C GLU A 53 -5.19 -6.62 15.11
N THR A 54 -4.40 -6.58 16.20
CA THR A 54 -4.59 -5.58 17.26
C THR A 54 -4.34 -4.17 16.75
N PHE A 55 -3.29 -3.96 15.95
CA PHE A 55 -2.99 -2.66 15.36
C PHE A 55 -4.10 -2.20 14.39
N CYS A 56 -4.56 -3.07 13.51
CA CYS A 56 -5.60 -2.75 12.52
C CYS A 56 -7.00 -2.53 13.12
N LYS A 57 -7.22 -2.76 14.43
CA LYS A 57 -8.47 -2.37 15.10
C LYS A 57 -8.56 -0.86 15.35
N ASN A 58 -7.44 -0.14 15.32
CA ASN A 58 -7.50 1.31 15.42
C ASN A 58 -8.12 1.93 14.16
N SER A 59 -8.69 3.10 14.31
CA SER A 59 -8.99 4.01 13.20
C SER A 59 -7.90 5.06 13.13
N PHE A 60 -7.49 5.40 11.91
CA PHE A 60 -6.40 6.35 11.66
C PHE A 60 -6.93 7.57 10.91
N ALA A 61 -6.66 8.77 11.43
CA ALA A 61 -6.92 10.01 10.71
C ALA A 61 -5.85 10.17 9.61
N HIS A 62 -6.29 10.17 8.36
CA HIS A 62 -5.44 10.34 7.18
C HIS A 62 -4.78 11.71 7.23
N ARG A 63 -3.44 11.75 7.33
CA ARG A 63 -2.63 12.97 7.50
C ARG A 63 -3.03 13.84 8.70
N GLY A 64 -3.56 13.22 9.77
CA GLY A 64 -4.13 13.89 10.93
C GLY A 64 -5.59 14.32 10.73
N LEU A 65 -6.20 14.94 11.76
CA LEU A 65 -7.52 15.58 11.63
C LEU A 65 -7.33 17.00 11.06
N HIS A 66 -7.72 17.22 9.81
CA HIS A 66 -7.38 18.43 9.07
C HIS A 66 -8.57 19.18 8.46
N ASP A 67 -9.78 19.08 9.07
CA ASP A 67 -10.96 19.85 8.66
C ASP A 67 -10.77 21.37 8.78
N THR A 68 -10.03 21.80 9.79
CA THR A 68 -9.85 23.21 10.15
C THR A 68 -8.40 23.68 10.10
N VAL A 69 -7.48 22.78 9.90
CA VAL A 69 -6.04 23.02 9.83
C VAL A 69 -5.45 22.23 8.66
N PRO A 70 -4.27 22.55 8.14
CA PRO A 70 -3.67 21.80 7.04
C PRO A 70 -3.31 20.36 7.41
N GLU A 71 -3.38 19.46 6.41
CA GLU A 71 -2.92 18.08 6.51
C GLU A 71 -1.42 17.97 6.83
N ASN A 72 -0.99 16.89 7.46
CA ASN A 72 0.42 16.60 7.79
C ASN A 72 1.11 17.70 8.62
N THR A 73 0.37 18.39 9.49
CA THR A 73 0.88 19.44 10.39
C THR A 73 0.79 19.04 11.85
N ILE A 74 1.57 19.72 12.71
CA ILE A 74 1.52 19.52 14.16
C ILE A 74 0.10 19.74 14.71
N SER A 75 -0.60 20.75 14.20
CA SER A 75 -1.98 21.04 14.61
C SER A 75 -2.95 19.91 14.25
N ALA A 76 -2.84 19.33 13.04
CA ALA A 76 -3.67 18.20 12.62
C ALA A 76 -3.43 16.95 13.48
N PHE A 77 -2.18 16.71 13.85
CA PHE A 77 -1.81 15.56 14.69
C PHE A 77 -2.26 15.75 16.14
N ARG A 78 -2.20 16.96 16.67
CA ARG A 78 -2.74 17.31 17.98
C ARG A 78 -4.24 17.04 18.05
N LEU A 79 -4.99 17.50 17.05
CA LEU A 79 -6.43 17.25 16.97
C LEU A 79 -6.75 15.76 16.91
N ALA A 80 -5.99 14.96 16.15
CA ALA A 80 -6.19 13.51 16.09
C ALA A 80 -5.90 12.82 17.42
N LYS A 81 -4.81 13.19 18.09
CA LYS A 81 -4.46 12.70 19.44
C LYS A 81 -5.56 13.04 20.46
N ASP A 82 -6.02 14.29 20.48
CA ASP A 82 -7.04 14.76 21.43
C ASP A 82 -8.39 14.06 21.19
N ALA A 83 -8.66 13.70 19.93
CA ALA A 83 -9.83 12.91 19.55
C ALA A 83 -9.69 11.40 19.89
N GLY A 84 -8.52 10.95 20.36
CA GLY A 84 -8.25 9.56 20.73
C GLY A 84 -8.21 8.60 19.53
N VAL A 85 -7.84 9.08 18.33
CA VAL A 85 -7.68 8.24 17.13
C VAL A 85 -6.20 8.05 16.79
N GLY A 86 -5.90 7.00 16.03
CA GLY A 86 -4.58 6.82 15.43
C GLY A 86 -4.30 7.88 14.38
N ILE A 87 -3.05 8.07 14.07
CA ILE A 87 -2.56 9.08 13.13
C ILE A 87 -1.87 8.36 11.98
N GLU A 88 -2.34 8.60 10.77
CA GLU A 88 -1.58 8.26 9.57
C GLU A 88 -0.83 9.51 9.11
N LEU A 89 0.38 9.34 8.59
CA LEU A 89 1.25 10.42 8.12
C LEU A 89 2.25 9.94 7.07
N ASP A 90 2.71 10.88 6.23
CA ASP A 90 3.63 10.63 5.12
C ASP A 90 5.03 11.17 5.43
N VAL A 91 6.09 10.41 5.16
CA VAL A 91 7.46 10.89 5.38
C VAL A 91 8.28 10.98 4.11
N ARG A 92 9.11 12.03 4.04
CA ARG A 92 10.07 12.30 2.96
C ARG A 92 11.41 12.75 3.53
N LEU A 93 12.44 12.68 2.68
CA LEU A 93 13.80 13.14 3.01
C LEU A 93 14.06 14.50 2.36
N THR A 94 14.62 15.43 3.13
CA THR A 94 15.11 16.74 2.65
C THR A 94 16.50 16.61 2.03
N LYS A 95 17.01 17.70 1.45
CA LYS A 95 18.35 17.82 0.88
C LYS A 95 19.46 17.57 1.91
N ASP A 96 19.25 18.01 3.14
CA ASP A 96 20.16 17.85 4.27
C ASP A 96 19.86 16.60 5.12
N ASP A 97 19.14 15.62 4.51
CA ASP A 97 18.85 14.32 5.09
C ASP A 97 17.99 14.35 6.37
N GLU A 98 17.17 15.38 6.56
CA GLU A 98 16.16 15.40 7.61
C GLU A 98 14.88 14.68 7.19
N VAL A 99 14.23 13.97 8.11
CA VAL A 99 12.95 13.30 7.86
C VAL A 99 11.81 14.25 8.20
N VAL A 100 11.12 14.71 7.16
CA VAL A 100 9.98 15.63 7.27
C VAL A 100 8.67 14.91 6.99
N VAL A 101 7.56 15.47 7.52
CA VAL A 101 6.23 14.91 7.31
C VAL A 101 5.50 15.72 6.23
N PHE A 102 5.38 15.12 5.04
CA PHE A 102 4.75 15.74 3.88
C PHE A 102 4.39 14.72 2.79
N HIS A 103 3.21 14.86 2.16
CA HIS A 103 2.71 13.89 1.18
C HIS A 103 3.37 14.02 -0.19
N ASP A 104 3.34 15.22 -0.79
CA ASP A 104 3.69 15.41 -2.20
C ASP A 104 5.21 15.40 -2.43
N GLU A 105 5.66 15.11 -3.64
CA GLU A 105 7.08 15.21 -4.00
C GLU A 105 7.53 16.67 -4.10
N THR A 106 6.61 17.56 -4.52
CA THR A 106 6.87 18.99 -4.72
C THR A 106 5.97 19.84 -3.84
N LEU A 107 6.33 21.09 -3.67
CA LEU A 107 5.55 22.09 -2.93
C LEU A 107 4.38 22.71 -3.73
N LEU A 108 4.09 22.19 -4.95
CA LEU A 108 3.16 22.85 -5.88
C LEU A 108 1.75 22.98 -5.28
N ARG A 109 1.18 21.93 -4.73
CA ARG A 109 -0.18 21.94 -4.16
C ARG A 109 -0.24 22.72 -2.85
N ALA A 110 0.81 22.64 -2.05
CA ALA A 110 0.81 23.23 -0.71
C ALA A 110 1.23 24.72 -0.68
N ALA A 111 2.12 25.16 -1.59
CA ALA A 111 2.71 26.49 -1.57
C ALA A 111 2.85 27.15 -2.96
N GLY A 112 2.30 26.54 -4.03
CA GLY A 112 2.41 27.07 -5.40
C GLY A 112 3.82 27.03 -5.99
N ARG A 113 4.74 26.25 -5.38
CA ARG A 113 6.17 26.18 -5.75
C ARG A 113 6.50 24.82 -6.36
N THR A 114 7.32 24.78 -7.39
CA THR A 114 7.65 23.57 -8.15
C THR A 114 8.83 22.78 -7.60
N GLU A 115 9.54 23.33 -6.59
CA GLU A 115 10.68 22.67 -5.97
C GLU A 115 10.26 21.39 -5.27
N LYS A 116 11.13 20.38 -5.35
CA LYS A 116 10.97 19.12 -4.61
C LYS A 116 11.41 19.27 -3.16
N ILE A 117 10.82 18.49 -2.30
CA ILE A 117 11.24 18.40 -0.88
C ILE A 117 12.72 18.03 -0.78
N SER A 118 13.20 17.11 -1.64
CA SER A 118 14.60 16.68 -1.68
C SER A 118 15.61 17.74 -2.16
N ASP A 119 15.14 18.84 -2.74
CA ASP A 119 16.00 19.91 -3.26
C ASP A 119 16.24 21.02 -2.19
N LEU A 120 15.46 20.99 -1.11
CA LEU A 120 15.47 22.00 -0.06
C LEU A 120 15.97 21.42 1.27
N THR A 121 16.72 22.23 2.03
CA THR A 121 17.07 21.94 3.42
C THR A 121 15.87 22.13 4.32
N PHE A 122 15.89 21.52 5.51
CA PHE A 122 14.81 21.73 6.49
C PHE A 122 14.69 23.21 6.88
N SER A 123 15.81 23.93 7.03
CA SER A 123 15.79 25.35 7.36
C SER A 123 15.17 26.24 6.26
N GLU A 124 15.23 25.82 5.00
CA GLU A 124 14.54 26.48 3.88
C GLU A 124 13.04 26.16 3.91
N LEU A 125 12.66 24.90 4.17
CA LEU A 125 11.25 24.48 4.28
C LEU A 125 10.50 25.19 5.41
N GLN A 126 11.17 25.47 6.53
CA GLN A 126 10.59 26.21 7.68
C GLN A 126 10.22 27.67 7.36
N LYS A 127 10.70 28.23 6.25
CA LYS A 127 10.36 29.58 5.79
C LYS A 127 9.18 29.61 4.82
N ILE A 128 8.63 28.43 4.51
CA ILE A 128 7.58 28.28 3.50
C ILE A 128 6.29 27.86 4.20
N PRO A 129 5.35 28.80 4.38
CA PRO A 129 4.02 28.46 4.89
C PRO A 129 3.26 27.62 3.87
N ILE A 130 2.45 26.67 4.35
CA ILE A 130 1.73 25.71 3.51
C ILE A 130 0.22 25.89 3.60
N PHE A 131 -0.48 25.60 2.51
CA PHE A 131 -1.95 25.62 2.39
C PHE A 131 -2.60 26.94 2.82
N GLY A 132 -1.91 28.06 2.62
CA GLY A 132 -2.44 29.41 2.96
C GLY A 132 -2.57 29.66 4.47
N SER A 133 -1.87 28.91 5.30
CA SER A 133 -1.82 29.03 6.76
C SER A 133 -0.45 29.54 7.22
N GLU A 134 -0.23 29.64 8.52
CA GLU A 134 1.09 29.90 9.12
C GLU A 134 1.87 28.60 9.41
N GLU A 135 1.26 27.44 9.18
CA GLU A 135 1.88 26.14 9.39
C GLU A 135 3.00 25.88 8.38
N THR A 136 4.03 25.19 8.81
CA THR A 136 5.16 24.75 7.98
C THR A 136 5.31 23.23 8.05
N ILE A 137 6.12 22.66 7.16
CA ILE A 137 6.38 21.20 7.11
C ILE A 137 7.15 20.80 8.36
N PRO A 138 6.63 19.90 9.23
CA PRO A 138 7.29 19.52 10.47
C PRO A 138 8.34 18.43 10.28
N LEU A 139 9.29 18.33 11.21
CA LEU A 139 10.14 17.15 11.37
C LEU A 139 9.34 15.98 11.96
N LEU A 140 9.66 14.76 11.54
CA LEU A 140 9.07 13.56 12.13
C LEU A 140 9.36 13.50 13.65
N SER A 141 10.56 13.89 14.08
CA SER A 141 10.93 13.92 15.50
C SER A 141 10.06 14.86 16.34
N ASP A 142 9.62 15.99 15.78
CA ASP A 142 8.74 16.93 16.48
C ASP A 142 7.30 16.42 16.52
N VAL A 143 6.86 15.76 15.44
CA VAL A 143 5.57 15.04 15.42
C VAL A 143 5.50 13.98 16.52
N LEU A 144 6.57 13.19 16.75
CA LEU A 144 6.58 12.18 17.81
C LEU A 144 6.44 12.78 19.21
N LYS A 145 7.05 13.94 19.46
CA LYS A 145 6.90 14.67 20.74
C LYS A 145 5.45 15.09 20.98
N GLU A 146 4.78 15.56 19.91
CA GLU A 146 3.39 16.00 20.00
C GLU A 146 2.42 14.83 20.15
N THR A 147 2.59 13.78 19.39
CA THR A 147 1.65 12.65 19.33
C THR A 147 1.68 11.75 20.57
N GLY A 148 2.77 11.76 21.32
CA GLY A 148 2.92 11.03 22.57
C GLY A 148 2.82 9.51 22.39
N ARG A 149 1.71 8.88 22.80
CA ARG A 149 1.45 7.44 22.68
C ARG A 149 0.39 7.08 21.65
N ALA A 150 -0.09 8.04 20.86
CA ALA A 150 -1.08 7.76 19.83
C ALA A 150 -0.58 6.70 18.86
N PRO A 151 -1.41 5.75 18.40
CA PRO A 151 -1.00 4.81 17.37
C PRO A 151 -0.59 5.54 16.08
N LEU A 152 0.58 5.22 15.53
CA LEU A 152 1.11 5.84 14.32
C LEU A 152 1.18 4.84 13.17
N LEU A 153 0.69 5.25 12.01
CA LEU A 153 0.82 4.58 10.73
C LEU A 153 1.63 5.49 9.80
N VAL A 154 2.84 5.10 9.46
CA VAL A 154 3.80 5.95 8.77
C VAL A 154 4.02 5.46 7.34
N GLU A 155 3.53 6.24 6.36
CA GLU A 155 3.79 5.95 4.95
C GLU A 155 5.18 6.45 4.54
N ILE A 156 6.01 5.53 4.04
CA ILE A 156 7.34 5.84 3.51
C ILE A 156 7.21 6.18 2.02
N LYS A 157 7.35 7.47 1.69
CA LYS A 157 7.26 7.99 0.30
C LYS A 157 8.60 7.84 -0.42
N ALA A 158 8.99 6.61 -0.72
CA ALA A 158 10.18 6.30 -1.50
C ALA A 158 9.94 5.14 -2.45
N TYR A 159 10.72 5.07 -3.53
CA TYR A 159 10.66 3.99 -4.51
C TYR A 159 11.95 3.16 -4.47
N PHE A 160 12.92 3.41 -5.36
CA PHE A 160 14.12 2.57 -5.48
C PHE A 160 15.22 2.95 -4.47
N GLU A 161 15.50 4.23 -4.29
CA GLU A 161 16.53 4.72 -3.35
C GLU A 161 15.92 5.01 -1.98
N CYS A 162 15.43 3.96 -1.33
CA CYS A 162 14.69 4.11 -0.07
C CYS A 162 15.54 3.93 1.19
N ALA A 163 16.75 3.38 1.08
CA ALA A 163 17.51 2.89 2.24
C ALA A 163 17.75 3.99 3.30
N LYS A 164 18.18 5.17 2.87
CA LYS A 164 18.46 6.28 3.79
C LYS A 164 17.22 6.79 4.50
N LEU A 165 16.10 6.99 3.76
CA LEU A 165 14.83 7.41 4.35
C LEU A 165 14.31 6.33 5.32
N CYS A 166 14.37 5.06 4.95
CA CYS A 166 13.93 3.95 5.79
C CYS A 166 14.74 3.87 7.09
N GLU A 167 16.08 4.00 7.01
CA GLU A 167 16.96 3.92 8.16
C GLU A 167 16.71 5.06 9.14
N LYS A 168 16.74 6.32 8.65
CA LYS A 168 16.49 7.49 9.48
C LYS A 168 15.09 7.50 10.09
N THR A 169 14.07 7.14 9.30
CA THR A 169 12.70 7.01 9.81
C THR A 169 12.62 5.95 10.91
N ALA A 170 13.22 4.77 10.70
CA ALA A 170 13.19 3.70 11.69
C ALA A 170 13.91 4.10 12.98
N ASP A 171 15.02 4.82 12.89
CA ASP A 171 15.77 5.28 14.07
C ASP A 171 14.99 6.33 14.87
N ILE A 172 14.29 7.25 14.21
CA ILE A 172 13.39 8.20 14.87
C ILE A 172 12.21 7.46 15.52
N LEU A 173 11.57 6.54 14.80
CA LEU A 173 10.38 5.82 15.28
C LEU A 173 10.64 4.92 16.48
N LYS A 174 11.87 4.50 16.75
CA LYS A 174 12.23 3.74 17.96
C LYS A 174 11.97 4.52 19.25
N GLU A 175 12.02 5.84 19.20
CA GLU A 175 11.75 6.72 20.33
C GLU A 175 10.26 6.84 20.67
N HIS A 176 9.39 6.35 19.78
CA HIS A 176 7.95 6.40 20.01
C HIS A 176 7.49 5.34 21.00
N ASN A 177 6.81 5.77 22.07
CA ASN A 177 6.34 4.90 23.15
C ASN A 177 4.95 4.26 22.89
N GLY A 178 4.38 4.48 21.71
CA GLY A 178 3.10 3.94 21.28
C GLY A 178 3.23 2.78 20.28
N ASN A 179 2.09 2.36 19.73
CA ASN A 179 2.07 1.38 18.65
C ASN A 179 2.42 2.05 17.32
N VAL A 180 3.40 1.51 16.60
CA VAL A 180 3.83 2.01 15.29
C VAL A 180 3.77 0.90 14.25
N ALA A 181 3.32 1.25 13.05
CA ALA A 181 3.51 0.47 11.85
C ALA A 181 4.01 1.37 10.72
N VAL A 182 4.74 0.79 9.78
CA VAL A 182 5.14 1.46 8.54
C VAL A 182 4.36 0.89 7.38
N GLU A 183 4.05 1.72 6.38
CA GLU A 183 3.43 1.26 5.15
C GLU A 183 4.05 1.94 3.93
N SER A 184 3.89 1.33 2.77
CA SER A 184 4.32 1.90 1.50
C SER A 184 3.65 1.21 0.31
N PHE A 185 3.49 1.93 -0.80
CA PHE A 185 3.21 1.33 -2.10
C PHE A 185 4.41 0.55 -2.64
N SER A 186 5.64 0.97 -2.28
CA SER A 186 6.85 0.30 -2.74
C SER A 186 7.13 -1.00 -2.00
N PRO A 187 7.12 -2.15 -2.67
CA PRO A 187 7.52 -3.41 -2.04
C PRO A 187 8.99 -3.41 -1.61
N ILE A 188 9.83 -2.57 -2.24
CA ILE A 188 11.26 -2.46 -1.91
C ILE A 188 11.45 -1.84 -0.52
N VAL A 189 10.65 -0.83 -0.17
CA VAL A 189 10.61 -0.25 1.18
C VAL A 189 10.29 -1.33 2.21
N LEU A 190 9.22 -2.11 1.98
CA LEU A 190 8.80 -3.16 2.91
C LEU A 190 9.82 -4.29 3.02
N MET A 191 10.49 -4.65 1.92
CA MET A 191 11.61 -5.60 1.92
C MET A 191 12.76 -5.08 2.77
N TRP A 192 13.10 -3.79 2.65
CA TRP A 192 14.13 -3.16 3.45
C TRP A 192 13.81 -3.28 4.96
N PHE A 193 12.59 -2.89 5.37
CA PHE A 193 12.13 -3.03 6.75
C PHE A 193 12.10 -4.49 7.21
N SER A 194 11.66 -5.41 6.36
CA SER A 194 11.64 -6.84 6.67
C SER A 194 13.02 -7.39 7.02
N LYS A 195 14.07 -6.87 6.35
CA LYS A 195 15.45 -7.32 6.51
C LYS A 195 16.18 -6.59 7.64
N ASN A 196 16.03 -5.28 7.73
CA ASN A 196 16.88 -4.43 8.57
C ASN A 196 16.20 -4.00 9.88
N ARG A 197 14.87 -3.95 9.92
CA ARG A 197 14.06 -3.50 11.07
C ARG A 197 12.81 -4.38 11.24
N PRO A 198 13.01 -5.69 11.49
CA PRO A 198 11.90 -6.64 11.55
C PRO A 198 10.94 -6.40 12.73
N GLU A 199 11.29 -5.56 13.68
CA GLU A 199 10.45 -5.16 14.81
C GLU A 199 9.22 -4.33 14.41
N PHE A 200 9.29 -3.55 13.34
CA PHE A 200 8.17 -2.76 12.85
C PHE A 200 7.15 -3.61 12.11
N LEU A 201 5.85 -3.42 12.39
CA LEU A 201 4.78 -3.93 11.54
C LEU A 201 4.85 -3.27 10.17
N ARG A 202 4.54 -4.05 9.12
CA ARG A 202 4.62 -3.58 7.72
C ARG A 202 3.29 -3.77 7.02
N GLY A 203 2.78 -2.70 6.43
CA GLY A 203 1.59 -2.65 5.60
C GLY A 203 1.91 -2.52 4.12
N GLN A 204 1.34 -3.36 3.25
CA GLN A 204 1.38 -3.14 1.81
C GLN A 204 0.23 -2.22 1.41
N LEU A 205 0.55 -0.98 1.02
CA LEU A 205 -0.41 -0.09 0.37
C LEU A 205 -0.70 -0.56 -1.05
N SER A 206 -1.97 -0.54 -1.43
CA SER A 206 -2.38 -0.90 -2.79
C SER A 206 -3.70 -0.26 -3.20
N SER A 207 -3.80 0.02 -4.51
CA SER A 207 -5.02 0.47 -5.19
C SER A 207 -5.04 0.00 -6.64
N ARG A 208 -6.07 0.35 -7.40
CA ARG A 208 -6.10 0.10 -8.85
C ARG A 208 -5.33 1.14 -9.67
N PHE A 209 -4.74 2.13 -9.04
CA PHE A 209 -3.96 3.17 -9.71
C PHE A 209 -4.68 3.82 -10.91
N LYS A 210 -5.95 4.18 -10.73
CA LYS A 210 -6.76 4.82 -11.77
C LYS A 210 -6.60 6.34 -11.81
N ASP A 211 -6.12 6.90 -10.72
CA ASP A 211 -5.96 8.34 -10.55
C ASP A 211 -4.77 8.85 -11.40
N GLU A 212 -4.84 10.09 -11.89
CA GLU A 212 -3.84 10.64 -12.83
C GLU A 212 -2.44 10.71 -12.24
N GLU A 213 -2.34 11.05 -10.96
CA GLU A 213 -1.06 11.10 -10.23
C GLU A 213 -0.31 9.75 -10.27
N MET A 214 -1.05 8.66 -10.27
CA MET A 214 -0.49 7.30 -10.31
C MET A 214 -0.14 6.83 -11.73
N ARG A 215 -0.48 7.60 -12.78
CA ARG A 215 -0.14 7.25 -14.17
C ARG A 215 1.35 7.34 -14.48
N GLN A 216 2.12 8.04 -13.64
CA GLN A 216 3.58 8.12 -13.78
C GLN A 216 4.26 6.77 -13.46
N ILE A 217 3.60 5.89 -12.70
CA ILE A 217 4.10 4.55 -12.40
C ILE A 217 3.97 3.67 -13.66
N PRO A 218 5.01 2.93 -14.08
CA PRO A 218 4.94 2.02 -15.22
C PRO A 218 3.79 1.01 -15.11
N LEU A 219 3.14 0.71 -16.23
CA LEU A 219 1.94 -0.16 -16.24
C LEU A 219 2.17 -1.53 -15.59
N TRP A 220 3.32 -2.15 -15.84
CA TRP A 220 3.67 -3.43 -15.26
C TRP A 220 3.77 -3.37 -13.73
N GLU A 221 4.32 -2.29 -13.18
CA GLU A 221 4.44 -2.08 -11.74
C GLU A 221 3.05 -1.86 -11.11
N ARG A 222 2.19 -1.05 -11.76
CA ARG A 222 0.79 -0.89 -11.34
C ARG A 222 0.05 -2.23 -11.31
N ILE A 223 0.24 -3.09 -12.31
CA ILE A 223 -0.35 -4.43 -12.35
C ILE A 223 0.14 -5.28 -11.18
N LEU A 224 1.44 -5.29 -10.90
CA LEU A 224 2.02 -6.06 -9.80
C LEU A 224 1.48 -5.62 -8.44
N ILE A 225 1.49 -4.32 -8.17
CA ILE A 225 1.07 -3.77 -6.87
C ILE A 225 -0.45 -3.88 -6.69
N SER A 226 -1.25 -3.51 -7.71
CA SER A 226 -2.72 -3.57 -7.62
C SER A 226 -3.26 -4.99 -7.41
N ASN A 227 -2.54 -5.99 -7.90
CA ASN A 227 -2.88 -7.40 -7.71
C ASN A 227 -2.11 -8.08 -6.57
N LEU A 228 -1.39 -7.30 -5.74
CA LEU A 228 -0.63 -7.80 -4.58
C LEU A 228 0.39 -8.90 -4.93
N LEU A 229 0.84 -8.94 -6.19
CA LEU A 229 1.75 -10.00 -6.67
C LEU A 229 3.17 -9.89 -6.09
N THR A 230 3.46 -8.81 -5.38
CA THR A 230 4.74 -8.57 -4.70
C THR A 230 4.74 -8.97 -3.23
N ASN A 231 3.62 -9.46 -2.68
CA ASN A 231 3.51 -9.81 -1.27
C ASN A 231 4.52 -10.87 -0.82
N PHE A 232 4.86 -11.83 -1.69
CA PHE A 232 5.86 -12.85 -1.38
C PHE A 232 7.26 -12.27 -1.14
N LEU A 233 7.57 -11.11 -1.73
CA LEU A 233 8.81 -10.35 -1.52
C LEU A 233 8.73 -9.43 -0.30
N SER A 234 7.71 -8.59 -0.27
CA SER A 234 7.51 -7.56 0.77
C SER A 234 7.12 -8.15 2.13
N LYS A 235 6.51 -9.34 2.14
CA LYS A 235 6.07 -10.07 3.34
C LYS A 235 5.36 -9.18 4.35
N PRO A 236 4.28 -8.51 3.93
CA PRO A 236 3.57 -7.56 4.79
C PRO A 236 2.86 -8.30 5.94
N ASP A 237 2.73 -7.64 7.09
CA ASP A 237 1.96 -8.14 8.23
C ASP A 237 0.47 -7.81 8.09
N PHE A 238 0.14 -6.74 7.35
CA PHE A 238 -1.21 -6.34 6.97
C PHE A 238 -1.24 -5.71 5.57
N ILE A 239 -2.44 -5.51 5.05
CA ILE A 239 -2.66 -4.87 3.74
C ILE A 239 -3.52 -3.62 3.96
N ALA A 240 -3.06 -2.46 3.48
CA ALA A 240 -3.85 -1.25 3.38
C ALA A 240 -4.37 -1.10 1.94
N TYR A 241 -5.68 -1.21 1.74
CA TYR A 241 -6.26 -1.28 0.39
C TYR A 241 -7.31 -0.20 0.17
N ASP A 242 -7.30 0.41 -1.04
CA ASP A 242 -8.29 1.40 -1.44
C ASP A 242 -9.71 0.84 -1.36
N VAL A 243 -10.55 1.48 -0.55
CA VAL A 243 -11.94 1.07 -0.31
C VAL A 243 -12.78 1.02 -1.59
N ARG A 244 -12.47 1.88 -2.58
CA ARG A 244 -13.15 1.91 -3.89
C ARG A 244 -12.91 0.62 -4.68
N ASN A 245 -11.83 -0.08 -4.37
CA ASN A 245 -11.36 -1.28 -5.06
C ASN A 245 -11.38 -2.55 -4.18
N LYS A 246 -12.10 -2.55 -3.06
CA LYS A 246 -12.15 -3.64 -2.06
C LYS A 246 -12.62 -5.00 -2.59
N ASN A 247 -13.17 -5.05 -3.81
CA ASN A 247 -13.60 -6.28 -4.47
C ASN A 247 -12.57 -6.84 -5.45
N GLN A 248 -11.34 -6.28 -5.49
CA GLN A 248 -10.24 -6.86 -6.27
C GLN A 248 -9.96 -8.29 -5.82
N ILE A 249 -9.85 -9.22 -6.78
CA ILE A 249 -9.78 -10.66 -6.51
C ILE A 249 -8.63 -11.00 -5.56
N SER A 250 -7.42 -10.48 -5.81
CA SER A 250 -6.24 -10.70 -4.96
C SER A 250 -6.49 -10.26 -3.52
N PHE A 251 -7.08 -9.06 -3.32
CA PHE A 251 -7.39 -8.56 -1.99
C PHE A 251 -8.50 -9.39 -1.31
N VAL A 252 -9.53 -9.81 -2.05
CA VAL A 252 -10.59 -10.69 -1.52
C VAL A 252 -10.02 -12.03 -1.06
N ILE A 253 -9.09 -12.63 -1.83
CA ILE A 253 -8.40 -13.86 -1.44
C ILE A 253 -7.56 -13.62 -0.19
N CYS A 254 -6.73 -12.58 -0.14
CA CYS A 254 -5.94 -12.24 1.04
C CYS A 254 -6.81 -12.07 2.28
N ARG A 255 -7.91 -11.32 2.18
CA ARG A 255 -8.81 -11.06 3.29
C ARG A 255 -9.61 -12.28 3.74
N LYS A 256 -10.23 -13.03 2.81
CA LYS A 256 -11.18 -14.10 3.15
C LYS A 256 -10.53 -15.47 3.30
N ILE A 257 -9.52 -15.78 2.50
CA ILE A 257 -8.86 -17.09 2.52
C ILE A 257 -7.65 -17.07 3.43
N PHE A 258 -6.72 -16.13 3.25
CA PHE A 258 -5.54 -16.03 4.10
C PHE A 258 -5.80 -15.30 5.42
N GLN A 259 -6.97 -14.64 5.56
CA GLN A 259 -7.36 -13.91 6.76
C GLN A 259 -6.31 -12.89 7.20
N VAL A 260 -5.78 -12.14 6.23
CA VAL A 260 -4.76 -11.12 6.47
C VAL A 260 -5.41 -9.92 7.18
N PRO A 261 -4.81 -9.40 8.26
CA PRO A 261 -5.22 -8.13 8.83
C PRO A 261 -5.20 -7.03 7.78
N HIS A 262 -6.14 -6.11 7.80
CA HIS A 262 -6.21 -5.08 6.77
C HIS A 262 -6.79 -3.77 7.28
N LEU A 263 -6.41 -2.69 6.60
CA LEU A 263 -6.97 -1.35 6.70
C LEU A 263 -7.61 -0.99 5.36
N LEU A 264 -8.72 -0.25 5.39
CA LEU A 264 -9.34 0.32 4.18
C LEU A 264 -9.12 1.83 4.17
N TRP A 265 -8.60 2.36 3.06
CA TRP A 265 -8.33 3.78 2.85
C TRP A 265 -8.94 4.30 1.54
N THR A 266 -9.29 5.57 1.31
CA THR A 266 -9.65 6.47 2.39
C THR A 266 -11.16 6.39 2.55
N THR A 267 -11.66 6.27 3.76
CA THR A 267 -13.08 6.14 4.04
C THR A 267 -13.65 7.49 4.52
N LYS A 268 -14.89 7.81 4.13
CA LYS A 268 -15.61 9.00 4.61
C LYS A 268 -16.44 8.75 5.88
N CYS A 269 -16.22 7.63 6.54
CA CYS A 269 -17.12 7.12 7.58
C CYS A 269 -16.67 7.41 9.02
N GLY A 270 -15.78 8.35 9.25
CA GLY A 270 -15.33 8.70 10.60
C GLY A 270 -14.64 7.54 11.33
N LYS A 271 -14.69 7.54 12.65
CA LYS A 271 -13.97 6.62 13.57
C LYS A 271 -14.47 5.17 13.51
N LYS A 272 -14.27 4.47 12.38
CA LYS A 272 -14.53 3.02 12.28
C LYS A 272 -13.24 2.23 12.43
N GLU A 273 -13.29 1.15 13.20
CA GLU A 273 -12.20 0.19 13.30
C GLU A 273 -11.75 -0.31 11.91
N GLY A 274 -10.46 -0.47 11.72
CA GLY A 274 -9.89 -1.00 10.49
C GLY A 274 -9.90 -0.04 9.30
N CYS A 275 -9.95 1.28 9.54
CA CYS A 275 -10.01 2.28 8.50
C CYS A 275 -8.97 3.39 8.69
N ILE A 276 -8.44 3.87 7.56
CA ILE A 276 -7.81 5.19 7.43
C ILE A 276 -8.92 6.09 6.85
N PHE A 277 -9.30 7.12 7.58
CA PHE A 277 -10.46 7.94 7.24
C PHE A 277 -10.06 9.39 6.93
N GLU A 278 -10.80 9.98 6.00
CA GLU A 278 -10.80 11.41 5.71
C GLU A 278 -11.92 12.06 6.51
N ASN A 279 -11.69 13.26 7.00
CA ASN A 279 -12.68 14.06 7.72
C ASN A 279 -13.67 14.69 6.76
#